data_2dd1d42369e24cfac056e67b246b6583
#
_entry.id   2dd1d42369e24cfac056e67b246b6583
#
_cell.length_a   1.000
_cell.length_b   1.000
_cell.length_c   1.000
_cell.angle_alpha   90.00
_cell.angle_beta   90.00
_cell.angle_gamma   90.00
#
_symmetry.space_group_name_H-M   'P 1'
#
loop_
_entity.id
_entity.type
_entity.pdbx_description
1 polymer ?
#
loop_
_entity_poly.entity_id
_entity_poly.type
_entity_poly.pdbx_seq_one_letter_code
_entity_poly.pdbx_strand_id
1 'polypeptide(L)'
;MKKLSSLLFLCFAGSVANVHADKRPNILLFLVDDMGWQDTAVPFWNQKTPYNLLYETPNMERLAMKGMKFTQAYANSISSPSRVSLFTGMNSTCHRVTNWTLERNKSNDSPNDSLIYPQWNVNGFCQQDKIEHCTYATSLAQILKDNGYYTIHCGKAHFGARTTPGENPLNLGFDININGGAAGAPGTYQGITYFGNAHDGYPANPFAVPGLEKYYGKDIFLTEALTREAIKALDKERRENKPFFLYMAHYAIHVPLEKDMRFYE
;
A
#
# COMPACT_ATOMS: atom_id res chain seq x y z
N MET A 1 26.42 -76.59 -26.57
CA MET A 1 25.82 -76.15 -25.28
C MET A 1 25.81 -74.64 -25.24
N LYS A 2 24.68 -73.98 -25.56
CA LYS A 2 24.56 -72.51 -25.53
C LYS A 2 23.83 -72.13 -24.25
N LYS A 3 24.51 -71.35 -23.43
CA LYS A 3 23.90 -70.79 -22.21
C LYS A 3 23.09 -69.53 -22.59
N LEU A 4 21.81 -69.52 -22.28
CA LEU A 4 20.91 -68.42 -22.41
C LEU A 4 20.99 -67.63 -21.13
N SER A 5 21.48 -66.36 -21.18
CA SER A 5 21.47 -65.44 -20.09
C SER A 5 20.18 -64.61 -20.17
N SER A 6 19.26 -64.82 -19.24
CA SER A 6 18.07 -64.02 -19.09
C SER A 6 18.40 -62.73 -18.38
N LEU A 7 18.26 -61.60 -19.08
CA LEU A 7 18.37 -60.26 -18.53
C LEU A 7 17.01 -59.87 -17.94
N LEU A 8 16.93 -59.80 -16.63
CA LEU A 8 15.75 -59.27 -15.93
C LEU A 8 15.78 -57.76 -15.99
N PHE A 9 14.89 -57.14 -16.75
CA PHE A 9 14.64 -55.70 -16.72
C PHE A 9 13.72 -55.40 -15.55
N LEU A 10 14.24 -54.82 -14.46
CA LEU A 10 13.45 -54.26 -13.36
C LEU A 10 12.97 -52.87 -13.79
N CYS A 11 11.71 -52.74 -14.20
CA CYS A 11 11.06 -51.44 -14.35
C CYS A 11 10.79 -50.85 -12.97
N PHE A 12 11.60 -49.90 -12.55
CA PHE A 12 11.30 -49.01 -11.43
C PHE A 12 10.23 -48.02 -11.90
N ALA A 13 8.97 -48.33 -11.65
CA ALA A 13 7.90 -47.35 -11.73
C ALA A 13 8.09 -46.38 -10.57
N GLY A 14 8.84 -45.31 -10.81
CA GLY A 14 8.94 -44.20 -9.88
C GLY A 14 7.58 -43.55 -9.75
N SER A 15 6.92 -43.77 -8.60
CA SER A 15 5.77 -42.98 -8.17
C SER A 15 6.25 -41.54 -8.04
N VAL A 16 5.91 -40.69 -9.00
CA VAL A 16 6.05 -39.25 -8.84
C VAL A 16 5.03 -38.87 -7.78
N ALA A 17 5.47 -38.83 -6.53
CA ALA A 17 4.69 -38.19 -5.49
C ALA A 17 4.45 -36.76 -5.93
N ASN A 18 3.22 -36.44 -6.29
CA ASN A 18 2.79 -35.04 -6.40
C ASN A 18 2.94 -34.43 -5.04
N VAL A 19 4.09 -33.84 -4.78
CA VAL A 19 4.27 -32.92 -3.68
C VAL A 19 3.33 -31.76 -3.98
N HIS A 20 2.15 -31.77 -3.38
CA HIS A 20 1.33 -30.58 -3.30
C HIS A 20 2.18 -29.58 -2.53
N ALA A 21 2.90 -28.73 -3.25
CA ALA A 21 3.49 -27.55 -2.63
C ALA A 21 2.32 -26.80 -2.00
N ASP A 22 2.37 -26.60 -0.69
CA ASP A 22 1.40 -25.77 0.04
C ASP A 22 1.26 -24.47 -0.74
N LYS A 23 0.05 -24.20 -1.23
CA LYS A 23 -0.21 -22.95 -1.95
C LYS A 23 0.09 -21.81 -1.00
N ARG A 24 1.10 -21.02 -1.33
CA ARG A 24 1.41 -19.80 -0.59
C ARG A 24 0.15 -18.94 -0.47
N PRO A 25 -0.17 -18.40 0.71
CA PRO A 25 -1.40 -17.62 0.89
C PRO A 25 -1.35 -16.32 0.09
N ASN A 26 -2.48 -15.86 -0.39
CA ASN A 26 -2.63 -14.49 -0.84
C ASN A 26 -2.50 -13.53 0.35
N ILE A 27 -1.87 -12.39 0.12
CA ILE A 27 -1.63 -11.38 1.15
C ILE A 27 -2.33 -10.08 0.76
N LEU A 28 -3.25 -9.63 1.59
CA LEU A 28 -3.86 -8.31 1.49
C LEU A 28 -3.40 -7.46 2.68
N LEU A 29 -2.60 -6.46 2.41
CA LEU A 29 -2.24 -5.42 3.38
C LEU A 29 -3.14 -4.21 3.14
N PHE A 30 -4.13 -4.03 4.03
CA PHE A 30 -5.12 -2.96 3.93
C PHE A 30 -4.78 -1.85 4.92
N LEU A 31 -4.45 -0.66 4.41
CA LEU A 31 -4.09 0.49 5.23
C LEU A 31 -5.14 1.60 5.07
N VAL A 32 -5.68 2.06 6.19
CA VAL A 32 -6.54 3.24 6.28
C VAL A 32 -5.70 4.39 6.82
N ASP A 33 -5.70 5.52 6.11
CA ASP A 33 -4.86 6.67 6.44
C ASP A 33 -5.51 7.52 7.53
N ASP A 34 -4.72 7.94 8.53
CA ASP A 34 -5.14 8.77 9.67
C ASP A 34 -6.28 8.22 10.54
N MET A 35 -6.61 6.94 10.42
CA MET A 35 -7.66 6.31 11.23
C MET A 35 -7.15 5.98 12.62
N GLY A 36 -7.75 6.59 13.63
CA GLY A 36 -7.46 6.32 15.03
C GLY A 36 -8.08 5.02 15.52
N TRP A 37 -7.56 4.48 16.61
CA TRP A 37 -8.06 3.23 17.23
C TRP A 37 -9.49 3.32 17.78
N GLN A 38 -10.03 4.53 17.90
CA GLN A 38 -11.41 4.81 18.30
C GLN A 38 -12.34 5.13 17.13
N ASP A 39 -11.81 5.28 15.90
CA ASP A 39 -12.58 5.66 14.70
C ASP A 39 -13.22 4.46 13.98
N THR A 40 -13.58 3.46 14.76
CA THR A 40 -14.21 2.21 14.29
C THR A 40 -15.10 1.63 15.39
N ALA A 41 -16.11 0.86 15.01
CA ALA A 41 -16.95 0.12 15.97
C ALA A 41 -16.20 -1.03 16.67
N VAL A 42 -15.01 -1.41 16.18
CA VAL A 42 -14.17 -2.46 16.81
C VAL A 42 -13.47 -1.91 18.04
N PRO A 43 -13.67 -2.46 19.23
CA PRO A 43 -12.93 -2.03 20.41
C PRO A 43 -11.48 -2.56 20.34
N PHE A 44 -10.51 -1.65 20.33
CA PHE A 44 -9.08 -1.96 20.51
C PHE A 44 -8.61 -1.79 21.96
N TRP A 45 -9.54 -1.62 22.88
CA TRP A 45 -9.38 -1.55 24.32
C TRP A 45 -10.21 -2.64 25.01
N ASN A 46 -10.19 -2.69 26.32
CA ASN A 46 -10.95 -3.67 27.13
C ASN A 46 -12.46 -3.57 26.93
N GLN A 47 -12.93 -2.39 26.54
CA GLN A 47 -14.35 -2.09 26.32
C GLN A 47 -14.50 -1.12 25.16
N LYS A 48 -15.71 -1.04 24.60
CA LYS A 48 -16.07 0.04 23.67
C LYS A 48 -16.00 1.39 24.39
N THR A 49 -15.35 2.35 23.76
CA THR A 49 -15.37 3.74 24.19
C THR A 49 -16.59 4.47 23.61
N PRO A 50 -16.97 5.66 24.16
CA PRO A 50 -18.03 6.46 23.55
C PRO A 50 -17.78 6.78 22.07
N TYR A 51 -16.53 6.96 21.65
CA TYR A 51 -16.18 7.22 20.26
C TYR A 51 -16.41 6.00 19.37
N ASN A 52 -16.09 4.79 19.81
CA ASN A 52 -16.39 3.58 19.03
C ASN A 52 -17.89 3.40 18.76
N LEU A 53 -18.76 3.98 19.58
CA LEU A 53 -20.22 3.91 19.41
C LEU A 53 -20.75 4.85 18.34
N LEU A 54 -19.92 5.81 17.88
CA LEU A 54 -20.30 6.76 16.83
C LEU A 54 -20.15 6.17 15.42
N TYR A 55 -19.46 5.06 15.28
CA TYR A 55 -19.09 4.50 13.98
C TYR A 55 -19.80 3.17 13.71
N GLU A 56 -20.23 3.00 12.48
CA GLU A 56 -20.77 1.75 11.95
C GLU A 56 -19.76 1.14 10.97
N THR A 57 -18.95 0.20 11.45
CA THR A 57 -17.93 -0.48 10.65
C THR A 57 -18.12 -2.01 10.66
N PRO A 58 -19.26 -2.52 10.14
CA PRO A 58 -19.64 -3.93 10.28
C PRO A 58 -18.65 -4.90 9.63
N ASN A 59 -18.00 -4.49 8.55
CA ASN A 59 -17.00 -5.33 7.89
C ASN A 59 -15.70 -5.45 8.70
N MET A 60 -15.30 -4.39 9.40
CA MET A 60 -14.15 -4.43 10.32
C MET A 60 -14.48 -5.29 11.55
N GLU A 61 -15.69 -5.18 12.11
CA GLU A 61 -16.14 -6.05 13.19
C GLU A 61 -16.13 -7.53 12.76
N ARG A 62 -16.64 -7.83 11.56
CA ARG A 62 -16.61 -9.19 11.00
C ARG A 62 -15.18 -9.72 10.82
N LEU A 63 -14.25 -8.86 10.37
CA LEU A 63 -12.84 -9.22 10.24
C LEU A 63 -12.21 -9.48 11.61
N ALA A 64 -12.46 -8.60 12.59
CA ALA A 64 -11.96 -8.73 13.94
C ALA A 64 -12.46 -10.01 14.65
N MET A 65 -13.72 -10.42 14.40
CA MET A 65 -14.27 -11.66 14.93
C MET A 65 -13.62 -12.92 14.33
N LYS A 66 -13.13 -12.85 13.10
CA LYS A 66 -12.53 -13.98 12.38
C LYS A 66 -11.01 -14.03 12.47
N GLY A 67 -10.40 -12.99 12.98
CA GLY A 67 -8.96 -12.82 13.04
C GLY A 67 -8.45 -12.47 14.42
N MET A 68 -7.30 -11.85 14.45
CA MET A 68 -6.62 -11.39 15.66
C MET A 68 -6.57 -9.86 15.69
N LYS A 69 -6.82 -9.26 16.84
CA LYS A 69 -6.62 -7.84 17.11
C LYS A 69 -5.31 -7.62 17.86
N PHE A 70 -4.48 -6.74 17.37
CA PHE A 70 -3.32 -6.26 18.08
C PHE A 70 -3.68 -4.96 18.81
N THR A 71 -3.64 -4.96 20.11
CA THR A 71 -3.97 -3.78 20.95
C THR A 71 -2.77 -2.90 21.24
N GLN A 72 -1.56 -3.36 20.87
CA GLN A 72 -0.29 -2.64 21.04
C GLN A 72 0.49 -2.70 19.74
N ALA A 73 0.00 -2.00 18.72
CA ALA A 73 0.68 -1.81 17.45
C ALA A 73 0.90 -0.31 17.26
N TYR A 74 2.12 0.08 16.91
CA TYR A 74 2.54 1.47 16.86
C TYR A 74 3.08 1.80 15.48
N ALA A 75 2.77 3.00 15.00
CA ALA A 75 3.31 3.58 13.78
C ALA A 75 4.14 4.84 14.14
N ASN A 76 4.82 5.41 13.15
CA ASN A 76 5.38 6.75 13.32
C ASN A 76 4.27 7.80 13.31
N SER A 77 4.58 9.01 13.77
CA SER A 77 3.59 10.09 13.91
C SER A 77 3.05 10.60 12.58
N ILE A 78 3.73 10.33 11.47
CA ILE A 78 3.44 10.89 10.15
C ILE A 78 3.50 9.78 9.09
N SER A 79 2.85 10.04 7.96
CA SER A 79 2.58 9.13 6.87
C SER A 79 3.83 8.52 6.22
N SER A 80 4.76 9.32 5.65
CA SER A 80 5.95 8.78 4.96
C SER A 80 6.84 7.95 5.89
N PRO A 81 7.21 8.41 7.10
CA PRO A 81 7.96 7.58 8.05
C PRO A 81 7.31 6.24 8.35
N SER A 82 5.99 6.22 8.57
CA SER A 82 5.23 4.99 8.84
C SER A 82 5.27 4.02 7.67
N ARG A 83 5.10 4.53 6.44
CA ARG A 83 5.09 3.71 5.22
C ARG A 83 6.48 3.19 4.87
N VAL A 84 7.52 4.01 5.07
CA VAL A 84 8.91 3.57 4.91
C VAL A 84 9.24 2.49 5.94
N SER A 85 8.88 2.66 7.22
CA SER A 85 9.07 1.63 8.24
C SER A 85 8.36 0.33 7.88
N LEU A 86 7.10 0.41 7.43
CA LEU A 86 6.29 -0.75 7.04
C LEU A 86 6.93 -1.55 5.91
N PHE A 87 7.50 -0.87 4.91
CA PHE A 87 8.05 -1.51 3.71
C PHE A 87 9.52 -1.89 3.81
N THR A 88 10.26 -1.33 4.75
CA THR A 88 11.69 -1.62 4.92
C THR A 88 12.00 -2.45 6.17
N GLY A 89 11.03 -2.57 7.10
CA GLY A 89 11.26 -3.19 8.41
C GLY A 89 12.15 -2.36 9.34
N MET A 90 12.56 -1.15 8.94
CA MET A 90 13.39 -0.26 9.75
C MET A 90 12.55 0.71 10.57
N ASN A 91 13.00 1.07 11.76
CA ASN A 91 12.42 2.19 12.48
C ASN A 91 12.91 3.54 11.93
N SER A 92 12.23 4.64 12.26
CA SER A 92 12.54 5.97 11.73
C SER A 92 13.93 6.49 12.11
N THR A 93 14.50 6.04 13.20
CA THR A 93 15.87 6.41 13.59
C THR A 93 16.92 5.78 12.67
N CYS A 94 16.62 4.61 12.10
CA CYS A 94 17.49 3.93 11.14
C CYS A 94 17.33 4.51 9.72
N HIS A 95 16.10 4.62 9.23
CA HIS A 95 15.89 5.10 7.86
C HIS A 95 15.92 6.63 7.73
N ARG A 96 15.87 7.38 8.82
CA ARG A 96 15.97 8.86 8.87
C ARG A 96 14.98 9.62 7.98
N VAL A 97 13.86 9.01 7.64
CA VAL A 97 12.70 9.68 7.05
C VAL A 97 11.82 10.07 8.22
N THR A 98 11.83 11.34 8.61
CA THR A 98 11.24 11.82 9.88
C THR A 98 10.02 12.71 9.68
N ASN A 99 9.80 13.18 8.45
CA ASN A 99 8.65 13.98 8.05
C ASN A 99 8.07 13.46 6.72
N TRP A 100 6.90 13.97 6.33
CA TRP A 100 6.30 13.63 5.05
C TRP A 100 7.12 14.16 3.88
N THR A 101 7.17 13.39 2.80
CA THR A 101 7.95 13.72 1.60
C THR A 101 7.02 14.27 0.51
N LEU A 102 7.50 15.20 -0.32
CA LEU A 102 6.77 15.65 -1.51
C LEU A 102 7.70 16.12 -2.61
N GLU A 103 8.44 17.21 -2.38
CA GLU A 103 9.35 17.79 -3.36
C GLU A 103 10.78 17.29 -3.11
N ARG A 104 11.50 17.02 -4.17
CA ARG A 104 12.89 16.54 -4.09
C ARG A 104 13.78 17.54 -3.36
N ASN A 105 14.60 17.02 -2.43
CA ASN A 105 15.58 17.78 -1.63
C ASN A 105 14.96 18.89 -0.79
N LYS A 106 13.66 18.80 -0.50
CA LYS A 106 12.97 19.80 0.32
C LYS A 106 12.44 19.17 1.59
N SER A 107 12.87 19.72 2.75
CA SER A 107 12.24 19.38 4.03
C SER A 107 10.88 20.08 4.16
N ASN A 108 9.95 19.38 4.80
CA ASN A 108 8.67 19.92 5.24
C ASN A 108 8.66 20.23 6.74
N ASP A 109 9.83 20.27 7.38
CA ASP A 109 9.96 20.73 8.75
C ASP A 109 9.66 22.23 8.84
N SER A 110 8.94 22.62 9.88
CA SER A 110 8.65 24.03 10.13
C SER A 110 9.93 24.79 10.45
N PRO A 111 10.16 25.97 9.87
CA PRO A 111 11.29 26.82 10.26
C PRO A 111 11.30 27.08 11.76
N ASN A 112 12.47 27.04 12.36
CA ASN A 112 12.66 27.31 13.78
C ASN A 112 13.98 28.04 14.02
N ASP A 113 13.91 29.19 14.66
CA ASP A 113 15.10 30.04 14.89
C ASP A 113 16.07 29.46 15.91
N SER A 114 15.63 28.54 16.74
CA SER A 114 16.41 27.92 17.81
C SER A 114 16.91 26.51 17.49
N LEU A 115 16.49 25.92 16.35
CA LEU A 115 16.83 24.56 15.97
C LEU A 115 17.49 24.51 14.60
N ILE A 116 18.60 23.81 14.52
CA ILE A 116 19.21 23.42 13.25
C ILE A 116 18.83 21.96 13.00
N TYR A 117 17.99 21.74 12.00
CA TYR A 117 17.60 20.39 11.62
C TYR A 117 18.77 19.67 10.93
N PRO A 118 19.01 18.41 11.26
CA PRO A 118 19.99 17.60 10.51
C PRO A 118 19.49 17.33 9.10
N GLN A 119 20.42 16.92 8.24
CA GLN A 119 20.04 16.44 6.90
C GLN A 119 19.39 15.06 7.00
N TRP A 120 18.08 15.07 7.06
CA TRP A 120 17.28 13.84 7.02
C TRP A 120 17.15 13.30 5.60
N ASN A 121 16.64 12.06 5.47
CA ASN A 121 16.32 11.47 4.18
C ASN A 121 14.97 12.02 3.66
N VAL A 122 14.94 13.31 3.37
CA VAL A 122 13.76 14.07 2.94
C VAL A 122 13.16 13.58 1.62
N ASN A 123 13.93 12.80 0.85
CA ASN A 123 13.49 12.16 -0.39
C ASN A 123 12.83 10.79 -0.17
N GLY A 124 12.69 10.34 1.09
CA GLY A 124 12.06 9.07 1.41
C GLY A 124 12.99 7.87 1.22
N PHE A 125 12.49 6.77 0.64
CA PHE A 125 13.30 5.60 0.37
C PHE A 125 13.23 5.16 -1.10
N CYS A 126 14.26 4.44 -1.55
CA CYS A 126 14.31 3.83 -2.86
C CYS A 126 15.19 2.57 -2.86
N GLN A 127 15.10 1.78 -3.93
CA GLN A 127 15.93 0.59 -4.15
C GLN A 127 17.14 0.84 -5.06
N GLN A 128 17.41 2.10 -5.39
CA GLN A 128 18.60 2.52 -6.12
C GLN A 128 19.60 3.14 -5.15
N ASP A 129 20.84 2.68 -5.23
CA ASP A 129 21.94 3.21 -4.43
C ASP A 129 22.32 4.64 -4.86
N LYS A 130 22.90 5.40 -3.95
CA LYS A 130 23.48 6.74 -4.18
C LYS A 130 22.47 7.82 -4.60
N ILE A 131 21.21 7.65 -4.26
CA ILE A 131 20.25 8.75 -4.38
C ILE A 131 20.37 9.63 -3.12
N GLU A 132 20.72 10.88 -3.34
CA GLU A 132 20.91 11.86 -2.27
C GLU A 132 19.64 11.99 -1.40
N HIS A 133 19.84 12.10 -0.09
CA HIS A 133 18.75 12.24 0.91
C HIS A 133 17.63 11.18 0.78
N CYS A 134 18.01 9.98 0.37
CA CYS A 134 17.11 8.84 0.22
C CYS A 134 17.66 7.63 0.97
N THR A 135 16.83 6.96 1.73
CA THR A 135 17.21 5.68 2.34
C THR A 135 17.25 4.60 1.26
N TYR A 136 18.37 3.88 1.18
CA TYR A 136 18.48 2.68 0.35
C TYR A 136 18.00 1.46 1.14
N ALA A 137 17.03 0.74 0.59
CA ALA A 137 16.52 -0.49 1.19
C ALA A 137 15.83 -1.37 0.16
N THR A 138 15.81 -2.68 0.39
CA THR A 138 14.92 -3.61 -0.33
C THR A 138 13.53 -3.55 0.30
N SER A 139 12.50 -3.34 -0.50
CA SER A 139 11.13 -3.24 -0.03
C SER A 139 10.52 -4.61 0.26
N LEU A 140 9.50 -4.64 1.12
CA LEU A 140 8.64 -5.81 1.32
C LEU A 140 8.04 -6.31 0.00
N ALA A 141 7.62 -5.39 -0.89
CA ALA A 141 7.07 -5.77 -2.19
C ALA A 141 8.10 -6.48 -3.07
N GLN A 142 9.36 -5.99 -3.10
CA GLN A 142 10.42 -6.66 -3.84
C GLN A 142 10.72 -8.05 -3.29
N ILE A 143 10.80 -8.19 -1.97
CA ILE A 143 11.01 -9.49 -1.32
C ILE A 143 9.90 -10.48 -1.72
N LEU A 144 8.65 -10.05 -1.68
CA LEU A 144 7.51 -10.89 -2.07
C LEU A 144 7.53 -11.22 -3.56
N LYS A 145 7.87 -10.26 -4.42
CA LYS A 145 8.03 -10.47 -5.86
C LYS A 145 9.10 -11.53 -6.16
N ASP A 146 10.26 -11.42 -5.53
CA ASP A 146 11.37 -12.37 -5.68
C ASP A 146 11.00 -13.78 -5.20
N ASN A 147 10.00 -13.87 -4.31
CA ASN A 147 9.41 -15.12 -3.84
C ASN A 147 8.17 -15.54 -4.65
N GLY A 148 7.95 -14.97 -5.85
CA GLY A 148 6.95 -15.39 -6.81
C GLY A 148 5.54 -14.93 -6.53
N TYR A 149 5.36 -13.88 -5.72
CA TYR A 149 4.09 -13.17 -5.60
C TYR A 149 3.92 -12.19 -6.75
N TYR A 150 2.69 -12.05 -7.21
CA TYR A 150 2.30 -10.93 -8.04
C TYR A 150 1.95 -9.75 -7.14
N THR A 151 2.61 -8.60 -7.34
CA THR A 151 2.59 -7.49 -6.38
C THR A 151 1.82 -6.31 -6.92
N ILE A 152 0.79 -5.88 -6.20
CA ILE A 152 -0.14 -4.82 -6.59
C ILE A 152 -0.12 -3.71 -5.56
N HIS A 153 0.15 -2.50 -6.00
CA HIS A 153 -0.04 -1.27 -5.23
C HIS A 153 -1.35 -0.59 -5.69
N CYS A 154 -2.18 -0.16 -4.74
CA CYS A 154 -3.39 0.61 -5.04
C CYS A 154 -3.60 1.71 -4.00
N GLY A 155 -3.64 2.95 -4.47
CA GLY A 155 -3.91 4.14 -3.67
C GLY A 155 -2.66 4.93 -3.28
N LYS A 156 -2.60 5.44 -2.06
CA LYS A 156 -1.53 6.29 -1.54
C LYS A 156 -0.22 5.52 -1.38
N ALA A 157 0.82 5.90 -2.12
CA ALA A 157 2.17 5.36 -1.95
C ALA A 157 2.98 6.15 -0.91
N HIS A 158 3.29 7.40 -1.20
CA HIS A 158 3.97 8.34 -0.31
C HIS A 158 5.30 7.79 0.27
N PHE A 159 6.04 7.02 -0.54
CA PHE A 159 7.31 6.43 -0.17
C PHE A 159 8.50 7.34 -0.45
N GLY A 160 8.41 8.16 -1.50
CA GLY A 160 9.48 9.02 -1.94
C GLY A 160 8.98 10.30 -2.60
N ALA A 161 9.86 11.31 -2.62
CA ALA A 161 9.60 12.61 -3.19
C ALA A 161 9.50 12.57 -4.71
N ARG A 162 8.85 13.57 -5.31
CA ARG A 162 8.74 13.75 -6.75
C ARG A 162 10.10 13.67 -7.43
N THR A 163 10.14 13.11 -8.62
CA THR A 163 11.37 12.94 -9.43
C THR A 163 12.46 12.07 -8.80
N THR A 164 12.15 11.36 -7.73
CA THR A 164 13.02 10.32 -7.17
C THR A 164 12.52 8.94 -7.57
N PRO A 165 13.39 7.90 -7.57
CA PRO A 165 12.95 6.54 -7.88
C PRO A 165 11.84 6.03 -6.94
N GLY A 166 11.86 6.45 -5.67
CA GLY A 166 10.87 6.06 -4.66
C GLY A 166 9.48 6.67 -4.85
N GLU A 167 9.32 7.64 -5.75
CA GLU A 167 8.01 8.17 -6.11
C GLU A 167 7.10 7.10 -6.72
N ASN A 168 7.67 6.25 -7.59
CA ASN A 168 6.89 5.26 -8.33
C ASN A 168 7.00 3.87 -7.68
N PRO A 169 5.91 3.30 -7.18
CA PRO A 169 5.87 1.94 -6.63
C PRO A 169 6.43 0.86 -7.55
N LEU A 170 6.38 1.02 -8.87
CA LEU A 170 6.98 0.04 -9.80
C LEU A 170 8.50 -0.10 -9.59
N ASN A 171 9.18 0.95 -9.15
CA ASN A 171 10.60 0.92 -8.82
C ASN A 171 10.89 0.29 -7.44
N LEU A 172 9.83 -0.06 -6.70
CA LEU A 172 9.89 -0.62 -5.36
C LEU A 172 9.41 -2.08 -5.31
N GLY A 173 9.38 -2.77 -6.45
CA GLY A 173 9.03 -4.18 -6.53
C GLY A 173 7.55 -4.48 -6.73
N PHE A 174 6.72 -3.49 -7.01
CA PHE A 174 5.35 -3.73 -7.44
C PHE A 174 5.29 -4.01 -8.95
N ASP A 175 4.44 -4.96 -9.37
CA ASP A 175 4.15 -5.26 -10.76
C ASP A 175 3.09 -4.32 -11.34
N ILE A 176 2.15 -3.90 -10.50
CA ILE A 176 1.12 -2.91 -10.84
C ILE A 176 1.15 -1.76 -9.84
N ASN A 177 0.98 -0.54 -10.36
CA ASN A 177 0.74 0.65 -9.59
C ASN A 177 -0.59 1.29 -10.01
N ILE A 178 -1.54 1.35 -9.09
CA ILE A 178 -2.82 2.06 -9.26
C ILE A 178 -2.78 3.29 -8.37
N ASN A 179 -2.51 4.45 -8.97
CA ASN A 179 -2.49 5.78 -8.35
C ASN A 179 -1.41 6.06 -7.31
N GLY A 180 -0.42 5.21 -7.13
CA GLY A 180 0.68 5.49 -6.20
C GLY A 180 1.63 6.56 -6.74
N GLY A 181 2.02 7.51 -5.90
CA GLY A 181 2.97 8.56 -6.21
C GLY A 181 3.48 9.29 -4.96
N ALA A 182 4.11 10.44 -5.15
CA ALA A 182 4.66 11.24 -4.07
C ALA A 182 3.60 11.94 -3.21
N ALA A 183 2.39 12.20 -3.76
CA ALA A 183 1.35 12.90 -3.05
C ALA A 183 0.78 12.09 -1.88
N GLY A 184 0.77 12.69 -0.70
CA GLY A 184 0.31 12.06 0.53
C GLY A 184 -1.15 12.32 0.88
N ALA A 185 -1.86 13.15 0.11
CA ALA A 185 -3.27 13.47 0.24
C ALA A 185 -3.91 13.51 -1.15
N PRO A 186 -5.23 13.35 -1.30
CA PRO A 186 -5.89 13.61 -2.57
C PRO A 186 -6.20 15.11 -2.70
N GLY A 187 -6.23 15.62 -3.92
CA GLY A 187 -6.72 16.99 -4.17
C GLY A 187 -8.19 17.17 -3.82
N THR A 188 -8.99 16.14 -4.05
CA THR A 188 -10.39 15.95 -3.64
C THR A 188 -10.75 14.46 -3.75
N TYR A 189 -11.75 14.03 -2.98
CA TYR A 189 -12.28 12.66 -3.07
C TYR A 189 -13.35 12.50 -4.16
N GLN A 190 -13.76 13.58 -4.82
CA GLN A 190 -14.90 13.58 -5.72
C GLN A 190 -14.49 13.30 -7.18
N GLY A 191 -15.09 12.30 -7.80
CA GLY A 191 -14.90 12.02 -9.23
C GLY A 191 -15.45 13.13 -10.11
N ILE A 192 -16.53 13.81 -9.68
CA ILE A 192 -17.11 14.94 -10.39
C ILE A 192 -16.14 16.12 -10.55
N THR A 193 -15.19 16.26 -9.63
CA THR A 193 -14.10 17.25 -9.70
C THR A 193 -12.77 16.61 -10.11
N TYR A 194 -12.83 15.49 -10.83
CA TYR A 194 -11.70 14.81 -11.46
C TYR A 194 -10.60 14.41 -10.47
N PHE A 195 -10.97 14.18 -9.19
CA PHE A 195 -10.02 13.90 -8.09
C PHE A 195 -8.89 14.94 -7.99
N GLY A 196 -9.21 16.20 -8.31
CA GLY A 196 -8.27 17.32 -8.30
C GLY A 196 -7.42 17.48 -9.56
N ASN A 197 -7.65 16.71 -10.62
CA ASN A 197 -6.97 16.89 -11.90
C ASN A 197 -7.55 18.08 -12.69
N ALA A 198 -6.76 18.62 -13.64
CA ALA A 198 -7.18 19.74 -14.46
C ALA A 198 -8.45 19.41 -15.27
N HIS A 199 -9.42 20.33 -15.31
CA HIS A 199 -10.67 20.19 -16.06
C HIS A 199 -11.35 21.55 -16.23
N ASP A 200 -12.06 21.75 -17.32
CA ASP A 200 -12.96 22.88 -17.56
C ASP A 200 -12.38 24.27 -17.19
N GLY A 201 -11.09 24.48 -17.48
CA GLY A 201 -10.38 25.72 -17.15
C GLY A 201 -9.82 25.81 -15.71
N TYR A 202 -10.07 24.82 -14.87
CA TYR A 202 -9.43 24.71 -13.55
C TYR A 202 -8.08 24.00 -13.65
N PRO A 203 -7.00 24.56 -13.09
CA PRO A 203 -5.70 23.90 -13.06
C PRO A 203 -5.72 22.68 -12.15
N ALA A 204 -4.78 21.75 -12.38
CA ALA A 204 -4.60 20.62 -11.49
C ALA A 204 -4.19 21.06 -10.08
N ASN A 205 -4.79 20.42 -9.08
CA ASN A 205 -4.35 20.55 -7.70
C ASN A 205 -2.96 19.91 -7.54
N PRO A 206 -2.05 20.45 -6.72
CA PRO A 206 -0.75 19.82 -6.44
C PRO A 206 -0.83 18.39 -5.91
N PHE A 207 -1.98 18.02 -5.34
CA PHE A 207 -2.27 16.68 -4.81
C PHE A 207 -3.29 15.91 -5.68
N ALA A 208 -3.41 16.27 -6.96
CA ALA A 208 -4.29 15.56 -7.89
C ALA A 208 -3.96 14.06 -7.93
N VAL A 209 -4.99 13.22 -7.99
CA VAL A 209 -4.87 11.76 -8.06
C VAL A 209 -4.98 11.33 -9.53
N PRO A 210 -3.88 10.96 -10.20
CA PRO A 210 -3.89 10.60 -11.62
C PRO A 210 -4.36 9.16 -11.86
N GLY A 211 -4.53 8.76 -13.13
CA GLY A 211 -4.74 7.37 -13.53
C GLY A 211 -6.15 6.82 -13.27
N LEU A 212 -7.12 7.71 -12.98
CA LEU A 212 -8.53 7.36 -12.80
C LEU A 212 -9.44 8.05 -13.83
N GLU A 213 -8.91 8.36 -15.02
CA GLU A 213 -9.55 9.17 -16.08
C GLU A 213 -10.95 8.67 -16.43
N LYS A 214 -11.16 7.34 -16.38
CA LYS A 214 -12.47 6.72 -16.66
C LYS A 214 -13.57 7.08 -15.64
N TYR A 215 -13.18 7.64 -14.50
CA TYR A 215 -14.09 8.08 -13.44
C TYR A 215 -14.24 9.61 -13.37
N TYR A 216 -13.49 10.35 -14.19
CA TYR A 216 -13.58 11.82 -14.23
C TYR A 216 -14.98 12.27 -14.65
N GLY A 217 -15.50 13.27 -13.97
CA GLY A 217 -16.84 13.81 -14.18
C GLY A 217 -17.98 12.92 -13.71
N LYS A 218 -17.68 11.79 -13.02
CA LYS A 218 -18.71 10.87 -12.52
C LYS A 218 -18.97 11.08 -11.04
N ASP A 219 -20.20 10.82 -10.64
CA ASP A 219 -20.57 10.75 -9.23
C ASP A 219 -20.03 9.44 -8.61
N ILE A 220 -18.79 9.50 -8.21
CA ILE A 220 -18.07 8.40 -7.55
C ILE A 220 -17.05 8.97 -6.59
N PHE A 221 -16.92 8.34 -5.43
CA PHE A 221 -15.94 8.70 -4.43
C PHE A 221 -14.60 7.98 -4.67
N LEU A 222 -13.48 8.62 -4.36
CA LEU A 222 -12.14 8.08 -4.62
C LEU A 222 -11.94 6.69 -3.99
N THR A 223 -12.42 6.50 -2.77
CA THR A 223 -12.35 5.20 -2.07
C THR A 223 -13.01 4.08 -2.87
N GLU A 224 -14.17 4.35 -3.47
CA GLU A 224 -14.86 3.39 -4.33
C GLU A 224 -14.13 3.15 -5.64
N ALA A 225 -13.65 4.23 -6.29
CA ALA A 225 -12.90 4.12 -7.54
C ALA A 225 -11.66 3.24 -7.38
N LEU A 226 -10.87 3.47 -6.34
CA LEU A 226 -9.69 2.66 -6.01
C LEU A 226 -10.06 1.21 -5.72
N THR A 227 -11.12 0.98 -4.94
CA THR A 227 -11.59 -0.38 -4.64
C THR A 227 -11.98 -1.14 -5.90
N ARG A 228 -12.71 -0.50 -6.82
CA ARG A 228 -13.09 -1.10 -8.10
C ARG A 228 -11.87 -1.48 -8.94
N GLU A 229 -10.83 -0.64 -8.95
CA GLU A 229 -9.60 -0.95 -9.69
C GLU A 229 -8.80 -2.07 -9.05
N ALA A 230 -8.70 -2.09 -7.73
CA ALA A 230 -8.05 -3.20 -7.02
C ALA A 230 -8.73 -4.55 -7.31
N ILE A 231 -10.07 -4.60 -7.28
CA ILE A 231 -10.83 -5.82 -7.60
C ILE A 231 -10.54 -6.28 -9.04
N LYS A 232 -10.53 -5.36 -10.02
CA LYS A 232 -10.21 -5.69 -11.42
C LYS A 232 -8.78 -6.25 -11.58
N ALA A 233 -7.81 -5.67 -10.87
CA ALA A 233 -6.44 -6.17 -10.89
C ALA A 233 -6.37 -7.58 -10.32
N LEU A 234 -7.05 -7.85 -9.20
CA LEU A 234 -7.11 -9.18 -8.60
C LEU A 234 -7.82 -10.21 -9.48
N ASP A 235 -8.88 -9.85 -10.18
CA ASP A 235 -9.61 -10.77 -11.08
C ASP A 235 -8.75 -11.23 -12.24
N LYS A 236 -7.88 -10.35 -12.74
CA LYS A 236 -6.90 -10.71 -13.77
C LYS A 236 -5.92 -11.77 -13.26
N GLU A 237 -5.33 -11.54 -12.11
CA GLU A 237 -4.30 -12.42 -11.54
C GLU A 237 -4.84 -13.75 -11.03
N ARG A 238 -6.09 -13.77 -10.56
CA ARG A 238 -6.77 -15.03 -10.17
C ARG A 238 -6.84 -16.02 -11.31
N ARG A 239 -6.89 -15.56 -12.57
CA ARG A 239 -6.87 -16.40 -13.76
C ARG A 239 -5.51 -17.06 -14.00
N GLU A 240 -4.43 -16.43 -13.54
CA GLU A 240 -3.06 -16.96 -13.70
C GLU A 240 -2.63 -17.90 -12.56
N ASN A 241 -3.49 -18.10 -11.54
CA ASN A 241 -3.25 -19.00 -10.40
C ASN A 241 -1.94 -18.74 -9.65
N LYS A 242 -1.49 -17.48 -9.60
CA LYS A 242 -0.34 -17.03 -8.81
C LYS A 242 -0.77 -16.46 -7.47
N PRO A 243 0.00 -16.63 -6.39
CA PRO A 243 -0.26 -15.91 -5.15
C PRO A 243 -0.04 -14.41 -5.39
N PHE A 244 -0.89 -13.58 -4.81
CA PHE A 244 -0.77 -12.14 -4.91
C PHE A 244 -0.46 -11.48 -3.57
N PHE A 245 0.22 -10.34 -3.66
CA PHE A 245 0.33 -9.35 -2.59
C PHE A 245 -0.36 -8.07 -3.06
N LEU A 246 -1.45 -7.70 -2.42
CA LEU A 246 -2.12 -6.42 -2.64
C LEU A 246 -1.86 -5.49 -1.46
N TYR A 247 -1.17 -4.37 -1.69
CA TYR A 247 -1.14 -3.25 -0.79
C TYR A 247 -2.25 -2.26 -1.16
N MET A 248 -3.37 -2.36 -0.43
CA MET A 248 -4.52 -1.46 -0.56
C MET A 248 -4.39 -0.34 0.43
N ALA A 249 -3.99 0.84 -0.04
CA ALA A 249 -3.70 2.00 0.78
C ALA A 249 -4.64 3.15 0.40
N HIS A 250 -5.81 3.19 1.04
CA HIS A 250 -6.74 4.29 0.83
C HIS A 250 -6.17 5.63 1.30
N TYR A 251 -6.54 6.71 0.63
CA TYR A 251 -6.33 8.06 1.14
C TYR A 251 -7.24 8.38 2.32
N ALA A 252 -8.42 7.78 2.37
CA ALA A 252 -9.37 7.96 3.48
C ALA A 252 -8.77 7.39 4.80
N ILE A 253 -8.97 8.09 5.87
CA ILE A 253 -9.82 9.26 6.11
C ILE A 253 -9.01 10.59 6.19
N HIS A 254 -7.87 10.67 5.53
CA HIS A 254 -7.00 11.86 5.50
C HIS A 254 -7.75 13.07 4.90
N VAL A 255 -7.32 14.28 5.27
CA VAL A 255 -7.83 15.52 4.67
C VAL A 255 -7.61 15.57 3.13
N PRO A 256 -8.49 16.27 2.36
CA PRO A 256 -9.62 17.10 2.80
C PRO A 256 -10.76 16.27 3.38
N LEU A 257 -11.46 16.80 4.39
CA LEU A 257 -12.63 16.14 4.96
C LEU A 257 -13.83 16.36 4.04
N GLU A 258 -14.06 15.41 3.18
CA GLU A 258 -15.19 15.40 2.25
C GLU A 258 -16.10 14.21 2.52
N LYS A 259 -17.38 14.42 2.32
CA LYS A 259 -18.40 13.40 2.47
C LYS A 259 -18.87 12.87 1.12
N ASP A 260 -19.18 11.60 1.09
CA ASP A 260 -19.87 11.00 -0.03
C ASP A 260 -21.37 11.27 0.10
N MET A 261 -21.86 12.21 -0.70
CA MET A 261 -23.25 12.67 -0.62
C MET A 261 -24.28 11.58 -0.94
N ARG A 262 -23.86 10.48 -1.55
CA ARG A 262 -24.76 9.34 -1.84
C ARG A 262 -25.12 8.54 -0.58
N PHE A 263 -24.34 8.68 0.49
CA PHE A 263 -24.51 7.95 1.76
C PHE A 263 -24.65 8.89 2.97
N TYR A 264 -24.79 10.19 2.72
CA TYR A 264 -24.94 11.18 3.77
C TYR A 264 -26.39 11.64 3.84
N GLU A 265 -27.05 11.36 4.96
CA GLU A 265 -28.40 11.87 5.31
C GLU A 265 -28.34 13.17 6.11
#